data_a56df74d51338670c55693b5d1a4d16b
#
_entry.id   a56df74d51338670c55693b5d1a4d16b
#
_cell.length_a   1.000
_cell.length_b   1.000
_cell.length_c   1.000
_cell.angle_alpha   90.00
_cell.angle_beta   90.00
_cell.angle_gamma   90.00
#
_symmetry.space_group_name_H-M   'P 1'
#
loop_
_entity.id
_entity.type
_entity.pdbx_description
1 polymer ?
#
loop_
_entity_poly.entity_id
_entity_poly.type
_entity_poly.pdbx_seq_one_letter_code
_entity_poly.pdbx_strand_id
1 'polypeptide(L)'
;MGTNERAAEGSASIRPAFAEGCLLAVDVGNTVTKFGVFVEDQLMGTWEITTPDSCTADEAWAHAARAIDMLDAPEPGYAILSCVVPSLANVWRTALEKLCGTRPYVVGPGLKTGIRMRYDDPSEVGSDRVADAVAAREAYGVPVVVVDLGTTTNIEVVDEDGAFAGGIIAPGVALGARSLTAAAARLPMIELRAPERVIGRSTRAAMQSGVVLGEAARIDGLLDAVMGELGCDAPAVMTGDGATQVAALIEHEAVVDETLTLRGLHLIWRANRGSRAR
;
A
#
# COMPACT_ATOMS: atom_id res chain seq x y z
N MET A 1 21.78 -19.41 -64.91
CA MET A 1 20.46 -19.13 -64.35
C MET A 1 20.40 -19.79 -62.98
N GLY A 2 20.69 -19.05 -61.98
CA GLY A 2 20.69 -19.52 -60.59
C GLY A 2 19.75 -18.63 -59.79
N THR A 3 18.63 -19.18 -59.40
CA THR A 3 17.62 -18.53 -58.58
C THR A 3 18.05 -18.59 -57.13
N ASN A 4 18.25 -17.42 -56.55
CA ASN A 4 18.66 -17.20 -55.17
C ASN A 4 17.40 -17.11 -54.30
N GLU A 5 17.00 -18.20 -53.64
CA GLU A 5 15.99 -18.19 -52.58
C GLU A 5 16.67 -17.82 -51.25
N ARG A 6 16.53 -16.56 -50.86
CA ARG A 6 16.81 -16.14 -49.50
C ARG A 6 15.58 -16.46 -48.64
N ALA A 7 15.70 -17.47 -47.83
CA ALA A 7 14.79 -17.74 -46.74
C ALA A 7 14.76 -16.55 -45.79
N ALA A 8 13.61 -15.97 -45.56
CA ALA A 8 13.35 -15.03 -44.48
C ALA A 8 13.27 -15.82 -43.19
N GLU A 9 14.33 -15.83 -42.39
CA GLU A 9 14.29 -16.28 -41.02
C GLU A 9 13.46 -15.25 -40.20
N GLY A 10 12.23 -15.63 -39.92
CA GLY A 10 11.39 -14.91 -38.97
C GLY A 10 12.01 -14.98 -37.60
N SER A 11 12.53 -13.86 -37.13
CA SER A 11 12.89 -13.65 -35.72
C SER A 11 11.62 -13.79 -34.87
N ALA A 12 11.35 -15.02 -34.42
CA ALA A 12 10.44 -15.22 -33.29
C ALA A 12 11.13 -14.60 -32.07
N SER A 13 10.62 -13.49 -31.57
CA SER A 13 11.02 -12.95 -30.29
C SER A 13 10.70 -14.00 -29.21
N ILE A 14 11.72 -14.71 -28.77
CA ILE A 14 11.64 -15.62 -27.62
C ILE A 14 11.31 -14.71 -26.44
N ARG A 15 10.03 -14.67 -26.02
CA ARG A 15 9.69 -14.11 -24.72
C ARG A 15 10.42 -14.94 -23.68
N PRO A 16 11.17 -14.32 -22.74
CA PRO A 16 11.78 -15.06 -21.66
C PRO A 16 10.69 -15.84 -20.92
N ALA A 17 10.99 -17.06 -20.51
CA ALA A 17 10.04 -17.86 -19.74
C ALA A 17 9.76 -17.16 -18.43
N PHE A 18 8.47 -16.93 -18.12
CA PHE A 18 8.07 -16.37 -16.83
C PHE A 18 8.66 -17.22 -15.70
N ALA A 19 9.24 -16.56 -14.69
CA ALA A 19 9.79 -17.27 -13.54
C ALA A 19 8.64 -17.88 -12.73
N GLU A 20 8.63 -19.19 -12.57
CA GLU A 20 7.68 -19.86 -11.68
C GLU A 20 7.84 -19.28 -10.27
N GLY A 21 6.72 -18.85 -9.66
CA GLY A 21 6.73 -18.25 -8.33
C GLY A 21 7.07 -16.76 -8.27
N CYS A 22 7.31 -16.06 -9.40
CA CYS A 22 7.49 -14.62 -9.41
C CYS A 22 6.14 -13.90 -9.46
N LEU A 23 5.91 -12.99 -8.50
CA LEU A 23 4.71 -12.19 -8.34
C LEU A 23 5.04 -10.70 -8.36
N LEU A 24 4.29 -9.94 -9.13
CA LEU A 24 4.21 -8.48 -9.01
C LEU A 24 3.01 -8.10 -8.15
N ALA A 25 3.25 -7.54 -6.98
CA ALA A 25 2.24 -6.91 -6.14
C ALA A 25 2.17 -5.41 -6.47
N VAL A 26 0.97 -4.92 -6.72
CA VAL A 26 0.72 -3.50 -7.05
C VAL A 26 -0.36 -2.97 -6.13
N ASP A 27 -0.06 -1.89 -5.43
CA ASP A 27 -1.00 -1.14 -4.62
C ASP A 27 -1.18 0.26 -5.20
N VAL A 28 -2.38 0.56 -5.69
CA VAL A 28 -2.74 1.84 -6.32
C VAL A 28 -3.52 2.68 -5.32
N GLY A 29 -2.78 3.49 -4.57
CA GLY A 29 -3.31 4.50 -3.65
C GLY A 29 -3.71 5.78 -4.37
N ASN A 30 -4.37 6.70 -3.64
CA ASN A 30 -4.81 7.98 -4.19
C ASN A 30 -3.64 8.93 -4.57
N THR A 31 -2.49 8.81 -3.93
CA THR A 31 -1.33 9.70 -4.14
C THR A 31 -0.14 8.96 -4.71
N VAL A 32 0.10 7.72 -4.24
CA VAL A 32 1.26 6.90 -4.60
C VAL A 32 0.78 5.53 -5.05
N THR A 33 1.39 5.02 -6.12
CA THR A 33 1.27 3.62 -6.54
C THR A 33 2.57 2.91 -6.19
N LYS A 34 2.47 1.85 -5.36
CA LYS A 34 3.60 1.05 -4.89
C LYS A 34 3.66 -0.29 -5.61
N PHE A 35 4.87 -0.73 -5.92
CA PHE A 35 5.16 -2.01 -6.56
C PHE A 35 6.09 -2.82 -5.67
N GLY A 36 5.85 -4.11 -5.57
CA GLY A 36 6.77 -5.07 -4.95
C GLY A 36 6.91 -6.31 -5.80
N VAL A 37 8.13 -6.74 -6.05
CA VAL A 37 8.38 -8.00 -6.76
C VAL A 37 8.78 -9.06 -5.74
N PHE A 38 8.05 -10.17 -5.73
CA PHE A 38 8.33 -11.32 -4.90
C PHE A 38 8.78 -12.48 -5.77
N VAL A 39 9.86 -13.14 -5.35
CA VAL A 39 10.29 -14.44 -5.89
C VAL A 39 10.12 -15.44 -4.78
N GLU A 40 9.22 -16.39 -4.98
CA GLU A 40 8.71 -17.25 -3.91
C GLU A 40 8.15 -16.42 -2.74
N ASP A 41 8.77 -16.46 -1.57
CA ASP A 41 8.34 -15.72 -0.37
C ASP A 41 9.24 -14.50 -0.07
N GLN A 42 10.24 -14.21 -0.92
CA GLN A 42 11.17 -13.11 -0.72
C GLN A 42 10.78 -11.88 -1.52
N LEU A 43 10.65 -10.73 -0.85
CA LEU A 43 10.54 -9.43 -1.49
C LEU A 43 11.91 -9.03 -2.04
N MET A 44 12.02 -8.93 -3.36
CA MET A 44 13.25 -8.52 -4.05
C MET A 44 13.53 -7.03 -3.91
N GLY A 45 12.46 -6.23 -3.87
CA GLY A 45 12.54 -4.79 -3.72
C GLY A 45 11.19 -4.13 -3.96
N THR A 46 11.15 -2.83 -3.74
CA THR A 46 9.98 -1.99 -3.93
C THR A 46 10.30 -0.84 -4.88
N TRP A 47 9.30 -0.38 -5.60
CA TRP A 47 9.35 0.79 -6.45
C TRP A 47 8.05 1.57 -6.28
N GLU A 48 8.11 2.89 -6.39
CA GLU A 48 6.92 3.72 -6.28
C GLU A 48 6.88 4.82 -7.34
N ILE A 49 5.68 5.22 -7.69
CA ILE A 49 5.42 6.36 -8.56
C ILE A 49 4.28 7.20 -7.98
N THR A 50 4.21 8.47 -8.33
CA THR A 50 3.01 9.25 -8.09
C THR A 50 1.84 8.65 -8.86
N THR A 51 0.70 8.44 -8.20
CA THR A 51 -0.51 7.97 -8.87
C THR A 51 -1.03 9.07 -9.80
N PRO A 52 -1.16 8.81 -11.11
CA PRO A 52 -1.72 9.79 -12.03
C PRO A 52 -3.23 9.90 -11.85
N ASP A 53 -3.80 11.09 -12.07
CA ASP A 53 -5.26 11.31 -12.06
C ASP A 53 -5.98 10.44 -13.11
N SER A 54 -5.31 10.16 -14.23
CA SER A 54 -5.76 9.27 -15.29
C SER A 54 -4.57 8.72 -16.07
N CYS A 55 -4.67 7.50 -16.55
CA CYS A 55 -3.70 6.91 -17.47
C CYS A 55 -4.36 5.86 -18.35
N THR A 56 -3.71 5.53 -19.45
CA THR A 56 -4.07 4.39 -20.32
C THR A 56 -3.49 3.08 -19.78
N ALA A 57 -4.02 1.95 -20.24
CA ALA A 57 -3.47 0.64 -19.89
C ALA A 57 -2.02 0.46 -20.37
N ASP A 58 -1.63 1.12 -21.47
CA ASP A 58 -0.25 1.07 -21.99
C ASP A 58 0.72 1.89 -21.12
N GLU A 59 0.30 3.03 -20.59
CA GLU A 59 1.08 3.81 -19.64
C GLU A 59 1.24 3.05 -18.31
N ALA A 60 0.16 2.49 -17.77
CA ALA A 60 0.22 1.66 -16.57
C ALA A 60 1.12 0.43 -16.77
N TRP A 61 1.06 -0.22 -17.95
CA TRP A 61 1.97 -1.29 -18.31
C TRP A 61 3.43 -0.83 -18.32
N ALA A 62 3.72 0.33 -18.91
CA ALA A 62 5.07 0.88 -18.97
C ALA A 62 5.63 1.18 -17.57
N HIS A 63 4.79 1.69 -16.64
CA HIS A 63 5.18 1.89 -15.25
C HIS A 63 5.50 0.57 -14.54
N ALA A 64 4.67 -0.46 -14.71
CA ALA A 64 4.90 -1.78 -14.12
C ALA A 64 6.15 -2.45 -14.70
N ALA A 65 6.35 -2.39 -16.02
CA ALA A 65 7.56 -2.91 -16.67
C ALA A 65 8.82 -2.19 -16.20
N ARG A 66 8.73 -0.85 -16.03
CA ARG A 66 9.84 -0.05 -15.49
C ARG A 66 10.17 -0.43 -14.05
N ALA A 67 9.19 -0.70 -13.21
CA ALA A 67 9.42 -1.15 -11.83
C ALA A 67 10.22 -2.46 -11.80
N ILE A 68 9.88 -3.43 -12.64
CA ILE A 68 10.59 -4.71 -12.76
C ILE A 68 12.02 -4.49 -13.22
N ASP A 69 12.22 -3.68 -14.26
CA ASP A 69 13.55 -3.34 -14.79
C ASP A 69 14.44 -2.64 -13.75
N MET A 70 13.88 -1.66 -13.02
CA MET A 70 14.62 -0.92 -11.98
C MET A 70 15.00 -1.78 -10.78
N LEU A 71 14.24 -2.84 -10.51
CA LEU A 71 14.53 -3.78 -9.43
C LEU A 71 15.42 -4.95 -9.88
N ASP A 72 15.84 -4.97 -11.14
CA ASP A 72 16.59 -6.10 -11.76
C ASP A 72 15.92 -7.44 -11.45
N ALA A 73 14.57 -7.45 -11.48
CA ALA A 73 13.76 -8.58 -11.08
C ALA A 73 13.38 -9.45 -12.29
N PRO A 74 13.17 -10.77 -12.09
CA PRO A 74 12.70 -11.64 -13.16
C PRO A 74 11.29 -11.26 -13.62
N GLU A 75 10.92 -11.59 -14.86
CA GLU A 75 9.58 -11.33 -15.37
C GLU A 75 8.52 -12.09 -14.56
N PRO A 76 7.52 -11.38 -13.98
CA PRO A 76 6.51 -12.00 -13.14
C PRO A 76 5.50 -12.79 -13.98
N GLY A 77 5.22 -14.03 -13.61
CA GLY A 77 4.15 -14.84 -14.17
C GLY A 77 2.77 -14.53 -13.56
N TYR A 78 2.74 -13.80 -12.45
CA TYR A 78 1.53 -13.47 -11.70
C TYR A 78 1.56 -12.02 -11.25
N ALA A 79 0.35 -11.44 -11.13
CA ALA A 79 0.17 -10.14 -10.49
C ALA A 79 -1.00 -10.16 -9.51
N ILE A 80 -0.88 -9.36 -8.44
CA ILE A 80 -1.97 -9.03 -7.53
C ILE A 80 -2.11 -7.52 -7.46
N LEU A 81 -3.36 -7.04 -7.47
CA LEU A 81 -3.72 -5.63 -7.50
C LEU A 81 -4.58 -5.27 -6.29
N SER A 82 -4.14 -4.32 -5.51
CA SER A 82 -4.95 -3.47 -4.65
C SER A 82 -5.15 -2.14 -5.38
N CYS A 83 -6.37 -1.63 -5.44
CA CYS A 83 -6.64 -0.34 -6.06
C CYS A 83 -7.81 0.35 -5.39
N VAL A 84 -7.55 1.46 -4.73
CA VAL A 84 -8.56 2.31 -4.08
C VAL A 84 -8.99 3.50 -4.92
N VAL A 85 -8.53 3.56 -6.18
CA VAL A 85 -8.91 4.57 -7.18
C VAL A 85 -9.80 3.93 -8.24
N PRO A 86 -11.15 4.07 -8.17
CA PRO A 86 -12.07 3.33 -9.02
C PRO A 86 -11.85 3.53 -10.53
N SER A 87 -11.48 4.74 -10.95
CA SER A 87 -11.19 5.08 -12.35
C SER A 87 -9.97 4.34 -12.92
N LEU A 88 -9.02 3.96 -12.08
CA LEU A 88 -7.78 3.30 -12.47
C LEU A 88 -7.83 1.76 -12.33
N ALA A 89 -8.78 1.22 -11.58
CA ALA A 89 -8.83 -0.22 -11.28
C ALA A 89 -8.85 -1.09 -12.53
N ASN A 90 -9.69 -0.76 -13.52
CA ASN A 90 -9.78 -1.52 -14.77
C ASN A 90 -8.56 -1.31 -15.68
N VAL A 91 -7.97 -0.11 -15.65
CA VAL A 91 -6.75 0.25 -16.37
C VAL A 91 -5.58 -0.62 -15.91
N TRP A 92 -5.33 -0.64 -14.59
CA TRP A 92 -4.27 -1.45 -13.99
C TRP A 92 -4.50 -2.94 -14.18
N ARG A 93 -5.74 -3.42 -14.02
CA ARG A 93 -6.08 -4.82 -14.29
C ARG A 93 -5.67 -5.23 -15.72
N THR A 94 -6.00 -4.41 -16.73
CA THR A 94 -5.67 -4.68 -18.13
C THR A 94 -4.16 -4.62 -18.39
N ALA A 95 -3.47 -3.65 -17.79
CA ALA A 95 -2.03 -3.50 -17.90
C ALA A 95 -1.28 -4.72 -17.34
N LEU A 96 -1.67 -5.18 -16.17
CA LEU A 96 -1.06 -6.32 -15.48
C LEU A 96 -1.36 -7.65 -16.20
N GLU A 97 -2.58 -7.81 -16.76
CA GLU A 97 -2.91 -8.95 -17.59
C GLU A 97 -2.04 -9.02 -18.84
N LYS A 98 -1.80 -7.88 -19.49
CA LYS A 98 -0.89 -7.76 -20.63
C LYS A 98 0.56 -8.05 -20.25
N LEU A 99 0.99 -7.61 -19.08
CA LEU A 99 2.37 -7.77 -18.59
C LEU A 99 2.67 -9.24 -18.28
N CYS A 100 1.84 -9.88 -17.44
CA CYS A 100 2.07 -11.23 -16.94
C CYS A 100 1.54 -12.33 -17.87
N GLY A 101 0.75 -12.00 -18.91
CA GLY A 101 0.05 -12.96 -19.76
C GLY A 101 -1.04 -13.76 -19.05
N THR A 102 -1.33 -13.44 -17.80
CA THR A 102 -2.35 -14.07 -16.94
C THR A 102 -3.21 -12.99 -16.29
N ARG A 103 -4.49 -13.33 -16.02
CA ARG A 103 -5.38 -12.40 -15.36
C ARG A 103 -4.91 -12.13 -13.92
N PRO A 104 -4.69 -10.86 -13.50
CA PRO A 104 -4.24 -10.56 -12.16
C PRO A 104 -5.29 -10.93 -11.10
N TYR A 105 -4.83 -11.19 -9.89
CA TYR A 105 -5.67 -11.26 -8.72
C TYR A 105 -6.01 -9.83 -8.30
N VAL A 106 -7.30 -9.51 -8.12
CA VAL A 106 -7.74 -8.18 -7.69
C VAL A 106 -8.35 -8.33 -6.30
N VAL A 107 -7.79 -7.64 -5.32
CA VAL A 107 -8.30 -7.66 -3.95
C VAL A 107 -9.66 -7.00 -3.90
N GLY A 108 -10.64 -7.73 -3.41
CA GLY A 108 -12.04 -7.31 -3.35
C GLY A 108 -13.00 -8.49 -3.24
N PRO A 109 -14.30 -8.26 -3.43
CA PRO A 109 -15.33 -9.29 -3.30
C PRO A 109 -15.02 -10.53 -4.14
N GLY A 110 -15.06 -11.70 -3.50
CA GLY A 110 -14.81 -12.99 -4.15
C GLY A 110 -13.37 -13.49 -4.10
N LEU A 111 -12.40 -12.68 -3.69
CA LEU A 111 -11.04 -13.15 -3.41
C LEU A 111 -10.92 -13.53 -1.93
N LYS A 112 -10.30 -14.67 -1.64
CA LYS A 112 -10.04 -15.09 -0.25
C LYS A 112 -8.92 -14.24 0.33
N THR A 113 -9.22 -13.40 1.30
CA THR A 113 -8.22 -12.58 1.99
C THR A 113 -7.55 -13.32 3.16
N GLY A 114 -8.20 -14.38 3.66
CA GLY A 114 -7.73 -15.12 4.82
C GLY A 114 -8.07 -14.45 6.16
N ILE A 115 -8.65 -13.25 6.16
CA ILE A 115 -9.10 -12.55 7.36
C ILE A 115 -10.63 -12.50 7.41
N ARG A 116 -11.21 -12.71 8.58
CA ARG A 116 -12.65 -12.50 8.80
C ARG A 116 -12.90 -11.02 9.00
N MET A 117 -14.01 -10.52 8.45
CA MET A 117 -14.41 -9.13 8.58
C MET A 117 -15.55 -9.01 9.59
N ARG A 118 -15.35 -8.22 10.64
CA ARG A 118 -16.38 -7.79 11.60
C ARG A 118 -16.77 -6.33 11.30
N TYR A 119 -17.04 -6.06 10.04
CA TYR A 119 -17.43 -4.75 9.52
C TYR A 119 -18.86 -4.82 9.03
N ASP A 120 -19.65 -3.77 9.22
CA ASP A 120 -21.08 -3.76 8.84
C ASP A 120 -21.26 -4.05 7.35
N ASP A 121 -20.48 -3.39 6.50
CA ASP A 121 -20.37 -3.71 5.08
C ASP A 121 -18.89 -3.92 4.70
N PRO A 122 -18.42 -5.17 4.60
CA PRO A 122 -17.05 -5.47 4.21
C PRO A 122 -16.62 -4.91 2.86
N SER A 123 -17.55 -4.57 1.97
CA SER A 123 -17.24 -4.01 0.65
C SER A 123 -16.78 -2.55 0.71
N GLU A 124 -17.01 -1.86 1.82
CA GLU A 124 -16.55 -0.48 2.04
C GLU A 124 -15.09 -0.41 2.48
N VAL A 125 -14.49 -1.55 2.89
CA VAL A 125 -13.10 -1.56 3.35
C VAL A 125 -12.16 -1.55 2.15
N GLY A 126 -11.26 -0.57 2.10
CA GLY A 126 -10.22 -0.47 1.08
C GLY A 126 -9.35 -1.73 1.01
N SER A 127 -8.95 -2.10 -0.19
CA SER A 127 -8.13 -3.29 -0.45
C SER A 127 -6.75 -3.22 0.21
N ASP A 128 -6.18 -2.02 0.33
CA ASP A 128 -4.96 -1.68 1.07
C ASP A 128 -5.11 -2.02 2.55
N ARG A 129 -6.15 -1.54 3.20
CA ARG A 129 -6.44 -1.78 4.62
C ARG A 129 -6.62 -3.27 4.94
N VAL A 130 -7.25 -4.01 4.01
CA VAL A 130 -7.37 -5.47 4.13
C VAL A 130 -5.99 -6.13 4.04
N ALA A 131 -5.15 -5.69 3.11
CA ALA A 131 -3.79 -6.21 2.96
C ALA A 131 -2.94 -5.94 4.21
N ASP A 132 -3.01 -4.73 4.76
CA ASP A 132 -2.30 -4.34 5.99
C ASP A 132 -2.70 -5.21 7.18
N ALA A 133 -4.00 -5.40 7.40
CA ALA A 133 -4.51 -6.26 8.47
C ALA A 133 -4.07 -7.73 8.32
N VAL A 134 -4.05 -8.25 7.08
CA VAL A 134 -3.56 -9.61 6.80
C VAL A 134 -2.08 -9.74 7.13
N ALA A 135 -1.25 -8.78 6.70
CA ALA A 135 0.18 -8.79 6.96
C ALA A 135 0.50 -8.62 8.44
N ALA A 136 -0.15 -7.66 9.10
CA ALA A 136 0.07 -7.38 10.51
C ALA A 136 -0.28 -8.60 11.38
N ARG A 137 -1.42 -9.23 11.15
CA ARG A 137 -1.82 -10.45 11.84
C ARG A 137 -0.80 -11.57 11.69
N GLU A 138 -0.30 -11.78 10.48
CA GLU A 138 0.66 -12.86 10.19
C GLU A 138 2.02 -12.60 10.85
N ALA A 139 2.48 -11.35 10.84
CA ALA A 139 3.82 -11.00 11.28
C ALA A 139 3.93 -10.70 12.79
N TYR A 140 2.88 -10.14 13.37
CA TYR A 140 2.92 -9.59 14.74
C TYR A 140 1.95 -10.28 15.70
N GLY A 141 1.13 -11.21 15.18
CA GLY A 141 0.13 -11.92 16.00
C GLY A 141 -1.16 -11.14 16.19
N VAL A 142 -1.93 -11.52 17.21
CA VAL A 142 -3.23 -10.90 17.54
C VAL A 142 -3.37 -10.73 19.06
N PRO A 143 -4.02 -9.65 19.52
CA PRO A 143 -4.52 -8.54 18.73
C PRO A 143 -3.38 -7.69 18.15
N VAL A 144 -3.64 -6.88 17.12
CA VAL A 144 -2.67 -5.94 16.54
C VAL A 144 -3.38 -4.72 15.96
N VAL A 145 -2.75 -3.56 16.08
CA VAL A 145 -3.25 -2.29 15.53
C VAL A 145 -2.26 -1.79 14.48
N VAL A 146 -2.75 -1.50 13.28
CA VAL A 146 -1.96 -0.89 12.22
C VAL A 146 -2.28 0.60 12.14
N VAL A 147 -1.27 1.43 11.97
CA VAL A 147 -1.40 2.86 11.65
C VAL A 147 -0.75 3.09 10.29
N ASP A 148 -1.58 3.25 9.26
CA ASP A 148 -1.11 3.58 7.90
C ASP A 148 -1.18 5.08 7.67
N LEU A 149 -0.02 5.66 7.35
CA LEU A 149 0.20 7.09 7.11
C LEU A 149 0.28 7.38 5.61
N GLY A 150 -0.75 8.00 5.08
CA GLY A 150 -0.82 8.35 3.67
C GLY A 150 -1.58 9.66 3.43
N THR A 151 -2.41 9.69 2.39
CA THR A 151 -3.37 10.78 2.14
C THR A 151 -4.31 10.95 3.33
N THR A 152 -4.73 9.84 3.89
CA THR A 152 -5.41 9.73 5.18
C THR A 152 -4.48 9.01 6.17
N THR A 153 -4.70 9.21 7.46
CA THR A 153 -4.15 8.35 8.50
C THR A 153 -5.24 7.35 8.84
N ASN A 154 -4.98 6.09 8.52
CA ASN A 154 -5.89 5.00 8.82
C ASN A 154 -5.38 4.22 10.03
N ILE A 155 -6.29 3.74 10.86
CA ILE A 155 -5.98 2.79 11.93
C ILE A 155 -6.84 1.56 11.69
N GLU A 156 -6.21 0.40 11.50
CA GLU A 156 -6.86 -0.90 11.35
C GLU A 156 -6.68 -1.69 12.64
N VAL A 157 -7.77 -2.28 13.11
CA VAL A 157 -7.79 -3.08 14.32
C VAL A 157 -8.06 -4.55 13.97
N VAL A 158 -7.12 -5.40 14.32
CA VAL A 158 -7.30 -6.86 14.29
C VAL A 158 -7.48 -7.34 15.72
N ASP A 159 -8.61 -7.95 16.02
CA ASP A 159 -8.96 -8.41 17.37
C ASP A 159 -8.24 -9.70 17.79
N GLU A 160 -8.47 -10.14 19.03
CA GLU A 160 -7.88 -11.36 19.59
C GLU A 160 -8.26 -12.64 18.84
N ASP A 161 -9.40 -12.65 18.15
CA ASP A 161 -9.83 -13.75 17.28
C ASP A 161 -9.19 -13.71 15.88
N GLY A 162 -8.35 -12.72 15.59
CA GLY A 162 -7.71 -12.49 14.30
C GLY A 162 -8.67 -12.00 13.22
N ALA A 163 -9.76 -11.35 13.60
CA ALA A 163 -10.68 -10.73 12.67
C ALA A 163 -10.37 -9.22 12.52
N PHE A 164 -10.60 -8.68 11.33
CA PHE A 164 -10.64 -7.23 11.12
C PHE A 164 -11.85 -6.68 11.86
N ALA A 165 -11.61 -6.05 13.00
CA ALA A 165 -12.68 -5.57 13.88
C ALA A 165 -13.25 -4.21 13.46
N GLY A 166 -12.51 -3.46 12.66
CA GLY A 166 -12.86 -2.12 12.26
C GLY A 166 -11.65 -1.22 12.20
N GLY A 167 -11.86 0.08 12.34
CA GLY A 167 -10.75 1.02 12.35
C GLY A 167 -11.19 2.48 12.32
N ILE A 168 -10.21 3.35 12.12
CA ILE A 168 -10.39 4.81 12.16
C ILE A 168 -9.82 5.38 10.86
N ILE A 169 -10.45 6.42 10.34
CA ILE A 169 -9.97 7.19 9.18
C ILE A 169 -9.91 8.65 9.59
N ALA A 170 -8.73 9.24 9.44
CA ALA A 170 -8.50 10.64 9.75
C ALA A 170 -7.73 11.33 8.62
N PRO A 171 -7.74 12.68 8.53
CA PRO A 171 -6.92 13.39 7.56
C PRO A 171 -5.43 13.12 7.82
N GLY A 172 -4.66 12.76 6.79
CA GLY A 172 -3.21 12.61 6.92
C GLY A 172 -2.49 13.94 7.09
N VAL A 173 -1.23 13.90 7.55
CA VAL A 173 -0.40 15.07 7.88
C VAL A 173 -0.33 16.07 6.72
N ALA A 174 -0.04 15.58 5.52
CA ALA A 174 0.06 16.43 4.32
C ALA A 174 -1.28 17.06 3.94
N LEU A 175 -2.38 16.32 4.08
CA LEU A 175 -3.73 16.84 3.83
C LEU A 175 -4.10 17.91 4.85
N GLY A 176 -3.79 17.71 6.13
CA GLY A 176 -3.98 18.68 7.21
C GLY A 176 -3.24 20.00 6.94
N ALA A 177 -1.97 19.91 6.55
CA ALA A 177 -1.16 21.09 6.21
C ALA A 177 -1.75 21.87 5.02
N ARG A 178 -2.11 21.15 3.93
CA ARG A 178 -2.74 21.76 2.75
C ARG A 178 -4.09 22.40 3.08
N SER A 179 -4.89 21.77 3.92
CA SER A 179 -6.20 22.29 4.33
C SER A 179 -6.09 23.62 5.07
N LEU A 180 -5.10 23.77 5.98
CA LEU A 180 -4.83 25.03 6.67
C LEU A 180 -4.45 26.13 5.70
N THR A 181 -3.55 25.85 4.75
CA THR A 181 -3.11 26.84 3.74
C THR A 181 -4.26 27.24 2.81
N ALA A 182 -5.11 26.30 2.42
CA ALA A 182 -6.28 26.56 1.58
C ALA A 182 -7.36 27.37 2.30
N ALA A 183 -7.58 27.13 3.60
CA ALA A 183 -8.62 27.78 4.40
C ALA A 183 -8.23 29.22 4.86
N ALA A 184 -6.93 29.52 4.95
CA ALA A 184 -6.47 30.79 5.51
C ALA A 184 -5.36 31.42 4.67
N ALA A 185 -5.69 32.49 3.95
CA ALA A 185 -4.81 33.15 2.98
C ALA A 185 -3.44 33.63 3.52
N ARG A 186 -3.29 33.76 4.84
CA ARG A 186 -2.03 34.17 5.49
C ARG A 186 -1.17 33.00 5.97
N LEU A 187 -1.67 31.75 5.90
CA LEU A 187 -0.91 30.57 6.32
C LEU A 187 -0.03 30.06 5.16
N PRO A 188 1.29 30.03 5.33
CA PRO A 188 2.21 29.61 4.27
C PRO A 188 2.23 28.09 4.15
N MET A 189 2.73 27.59 3.01
CA MET A 189 3.18 26.18 2.93
C MET A 189 4.31 25.94 3.93
N ILE A 190 4.27 24.78 4.60
CA ILE A 190 5.25 24.37 5.61
C ILE A 190 5.90 23.05 5.21
N GLU A 191 7.11 22.84 5.69
CA GLU A 191 7.74 21.51 5.70
C GLU A 191 7.11 20.65 6.80
N LEU A 192 6.86 19.38 6.50
CA LEU A 192 6.28 18.42 7.45
C LEU A 192 7.37 17.83 8.34
N ARG A 193 7.90 18.64 9.23
CA ARG A 193 8.90 18.23 10.23
C ARG A 193 8.50 18.72 11.60
N ALA A 194 8.88 17.97 12.63
CA ALA A 194 8.64 18.39 14.01
C ALA A 194 9.39 19.69 14.31
N PRO A 195 8.75 20.68 14.98
CA PRO A 195 9.44 21.86 15.44
C PRO A 195 10.27 21.54 16.71
N GLU A 196 11.28 22.38 16.97
CA GLU A 196 12.13 22.23 18.19
C GLU A 196 11.33 22.43 19.51
N ARG A 197 10.22 23.14 19.44
CA ARG A 197 9.38 23.47 20.61
C ARG A 197 7.90 23.35 20.25
N VAL A 198 7.11 22.84 21.19
CA VAL A 198 5.65 22.73 21.05
C VAL A 198 5.02 24.13 20.88
N ILE A 199 5.45 25.12 21.65
CA ILE A 199 4.95 26.49 21.51
C ILE A 199 5.71 27.19 20.39
N GLY A 200 5.11 27.22 19.19
CA GLY A 200 5.66 27.91 18.01
C GLY A 200 5.68 29.44 18.21
N ARG A 201 6.84 30.06 17.96
CA ARG A 201 7.02 31.52 18.03
C ARG A 201 6.96 32.21 16.67
N SER A 202 6.55 31.50 15.65
CA SER A 202 6.24 32.00 14.29
C SER A 202 5.05 31.23 13.74
N THR A 203 4.35 31.79 12.76
CA THR A 203 3.23 31.10 12.10
C THR A 203 3.65 29.73 11.57
N ARG A 204 4.82 29.64 10.95
CA ARG A 204 5.37 28.37 10.43
C ARG A 204 5.57 27.33 11.56
N ALA A 205 6.24 27.72 12.65
CA ALA A 205 6.49 26.83 13.77
C ALA A 205 5.18 26.42 14.48
N ALA A 206 4.22 27.34 14.61
CA ALA A 206 2.91 27.03 15.17
C ALA A 206 2.11 26.05 14.31
N MET A 207 2.17 26.19 12.98
CA MET A 207 1.57 25.24 12.06
C MET A 207 2.25 23.87 12.10
N GLN A 208 3.58 23.82 12.17
CA GLN A 208 4.33 22.58 12.33
C GLN A 208 3.97 21.85 13.63
N SER A 209 3.84 22.58 14.73
CA SER A 209 3.35 22.05 16.00
C SER A 209 1.95 21.43 15.85
N GLY A 210 1.00 22.20 15.33
CA GLY A 210 -0.38 21.73 15.19
C GLY A 210 -0.57 20.59 14.21
N VAL A 211 0.21 20.55 13.13
CA VAL A 211 0.10 19.52 12.09
C VAL A 211 0.91 18.28 12.45
N VAL A 212 2.19 18.43 12.80
CA VAL A 212 3.08 17.28 12.96
C VAL A 212 3.00 16.70 14.38
N LEU A 213 3.14 17.53 15.41
CA LEU A 213 3.00 17.05 16.79
C LEU A 213 1.53 16.75 17.13
N GLY A 214 0.59 17.47 16.52
CA GLY A 214 -0.84 17.16 16.65
C GLY A 214 -1.21 15.82 16.05
N GLU A 215 -0.53 15.38 14.98
CA GLU A 215 -0.68 14.02 14.43
C GLU A 215 -0.19 12.97 15.41
N ALA A 216 1.02 13.11 15.94
CA ALA A 216 1.56 12.19 16.92
C ALA A 216 0.64 12.06 18.14
N ALA A 217 0.22 13.20 18.74
CA ALA A 217 -0.70 13.21 19.88
C ALA A 217 -2.07 12.58 19.55
N ARG A 218 -2.56 12.76 18.31
CA ARG A 218 -3.80 12.13 17.86
C ARG A 218 -3.65 10.60 17.78
N ILE A 219 -2.52 10.12 17.23
CA ILE A 219 -2.23 8.69 17.14
C ILE A 219 -2.14 8.09 18.54
N ASP A 220 -1.38 8.68 19.45
CA ASP A 220 -1.28 8.20 20.84
C ASP A 220 -2.64 8.10 21.51
N GLY A 221 -3.43 9.17 21.45
CA GLY A 221 -4.77 9.17 22.06
C GLY A 221 -5.75 8.19 21.43
N LEU A 222 -5.62 7.92 20.12
CA LEU A 222 -6.44 6.92 19.45
C LEU A 222 -5.98 5.49 19.74
N LEU A 223 -4.68 5.24 19.88
CA LEU A 223 -4.15 3.95 20.33
C LEU A 223 -4.61 3.63 21.75
N ASP A 224 -4.55 4.60 22.68
CA ASP A 224 -5.10 4.44 24.03
C ASP A 224 -6.59 4.08 24.00
N ALA A 225 -7.37 4.77 23.19
CA ALA A 225 -8.81 4.53 23.08
C ALA A 225 -9.11 3.13 22.49
N VAL A 226 -8.37 2.71 21.46
CA VAL A 226 -8.50 1.38 20.82
C VAL A 226 -8.12 0.28 21.80
N MET A 227 -7.01 0.41 22.52
CA MET A 227 -6.57 -0.58 23.53
C MET A 227 -7.56 -0.63 24.70
N GLY A 228 -8.11 0.51 25.10
CA GLY A 228 -9.18 0.58 26.10
C GLY A 228 -10.45 -0.16 25.66
N GLU A 229 -10.83 -0.08 24.38
CA GLU A 229 -12.00 -0.78 23.81
C GLU A 229 -11.72 -2.29 23.64
N LEU A 230 -10.51 -2.65 23.23
CA LEU A 230 -10.06 -4.05 23.15
C LEU A 230 -9.96 -4.72 24.51
N GLY A 231 -9.76 -3.92 25.57
CA GLY A 231 -9.54 -4.40 26.94
C GLY A 231 -8.17 -5.04 27.19
N CYS A 232 -7.22 -4.85 26.28
CA CYS A 232 -5.85 -5.36 26.36
C CYS A 232 -4.89 -4.50 25.56
N ASP A 233 -3.59 -4.61 25.86
CA ASP A 233 -2.52 -4.02 25.06
C ASP A 233 -2.38 -4.79 23.74
N ALA A 234 -2.11 -4.05 22.67
CA ALA A 234 -1.90 -4.59 21.33
C ALA A 234 -0.64 -3.97 20.71
N PRO A 235 0.22 -4.76 20.03
CA PRO A 235 1.31 -4.21 19.25
C PRO A 235 0.81 -3.18 18.25
N ALA A 236 1.47 -2.02 18.17
CA ALA A 236 1.22 -1.01 17.15
C ALA A 236 2.23 -1.19 16.00
N VAL A 237 1.74 -1.24 14.77
CA VAL A 237 2.54 -1.34 13.55
C VAL A 237 2.28 -0.11 12.71
N MET A 238 3.33 0.63 12.36
CA MET A 238 3.21 1.83 11.53
C MET A 238 3.73 1.54 10.13
N THR A 239 2.98 1.97 9.14
CA THR A 239 3.34 1.87 7.71
C THR A 239 3.02 3.18 6.98
N GLY A 240 3.37 3.26 5.71
CA GLY A 240 3.07 4.42 4.88
C GLY A 240 4.08 5.56 4.96
N ASP A 241 3.70 6.68 4.35
CA ASP A 241 4.62 7.81 4.14
C ASP A 241 4.90 8.56 5.44
N GLY A 242 6.18 8.63 5.83
CA GLY A 242 6.58 9.32 7.05
C GLY A 242 6.37 8.51 8.34
N ALA A 243 6.08 7.21 8.24
CA ALA A 243 5.91 6.33 9.39
C ALA A 243 7.09 6.39 10.36
N THR A 244 8.32 6.31 9.86
CA THR A 244 9.56 6.41 10.67
C THR A 244 9.63 7.74 11.43
N GLN A 245 9.27 8.87 10.79
CA GLN A 245 9.32 10.19 11.42
C GLN A 245 8.25 10.35 12.50
N VAL A 246 7.03 9.85 12.25
CA VAL A 246 5.93 9.95 13.20
C VAL A 246 6.12 8.97 14.36
N ALA A 247 6.61 7.75 14.09
CA ALA A 247 6.95 6.77 15.13
C ALA A 247 7.97 7.30 16.15
N ALA A 248 8.88 8.18 15.72
CA ALA A 248 9.84 8.83 16.62
C ALA A 248 9.22 9.95 17.50
N LEU A 249 7.96 10.31 17.28
CA LEU A 249 7.27 11.40 17.96
C LEU A 249 6.13 10.93 18.87
N ILE A 250 5.63 9.72 18.67
CA ILE A 250 4.59 9.12 19.52
C ILE A 250 5.18 8.57 20.82
N GLU A 251 4.34 8.44 21.86
CA GLU A 251 4.73 7.88 23.16
C GLU A 251 4.63 6.35 23.17
N HIS A 252 3.73 5.78 22.34
CA HIS A 252 3.59 4.33 22.20
C HIS A 252 4.78 3.72 21.45
N GLU A 253 5.22 2.56 21.91
CA GLU A 253 6.16 1.74 21.12
C GLU A 253 5.46 1.22 19.87
N ALA A 254 6.02 1.49 18.71
CA ALA A 254 5.50 1.02 17.44
C ALA A 254 6.61 0.43 16.55
N VAL A 255 6.27 -0.65 15.86
CA VAL A 255 7.16 -1.23 14.83
C VAL A 255 6.86 -0.55 13.49
N VAL A 256 7.90 -0.06 12.81
CA VAL A 256 7.75 0.48 11.46
C VAL A 256 7.98 -0.62 10.43
N ASP A 257 6.98 -0.84 9.56
CA ASP A 257 7.03 -1.80 8.46
C ASP A 257 6.54 -1.14 7.16
N GLU A 258 7.46 -0.57 6.41
CA GLU A 258 7.18 0.16 5.17
C GLU A 258 6.69 -0.74 4.03
N THR A 259 6.82 -2.07 4.17
CA THR A 259 6.44 -3.06 3.16
C THR A 259 5.14 -3.79 3.50
N LEU A 260 4.46 -3.40 4.58
CA LEU A 260 3.33 -4.12 5.15
C LEU A 260 2.24 -4.44 4.12
N THR A 261 1.74 -3.44 3.40
CA THR A 261 0.69 -3.58 2.38
C THR A 261 1.10 -4.57 1.28
N LEU A 262 2.33 -4.44 0.75
CA LEU A 262 2.83 -5.33 -0.31
C LEU A 262 2.99 -6.77 0.19
N ARG A 263 3.43 -6.97 1.43
CA ARG A 263 3.49 -8.29 2.07
C ARG A 263 2.09 -8.89 2.27
N GLY A 264 1.12 -8.07 2.64
CA GLY A 264 -0.28 -8.48 2.73
C GLY A 264 -0.84 -8.95 1.39
N LEU A 265 -0.55 -8.21 0.33
CA LEU A 265 -0.92 -8.61 -1.03
C LEU A 265 -0.29 -9.97 -1.40
N HIS A 266 0.99 -10.17 -1.09
CA HIS A 266 1.65 -11.45 -1.32
C HIS A 266 0.98 -12.60 -0.56
N LEU A 267 0.63 -12.41 0.72
CA LEU A 267 -0.06 -13.41 1.52
C LEU A 267 -1.44 -13.76 0.94
N ILE A 268 -2.20 -12.75 0.51
CA ILE A 268 -3.49 -12.92 -0.16
C ILE A 268 -3.32 -13.72 -1.46
N TRP A 269 -2.32 -13.39 -2.29
CA TRP A 269 -2.02 -14.16 -3.49
C TRP A 269 -1.70 -15.63 -3.17
N ARG A 270 -0.85 -15.90 -2.18
CA ARG A 270 -0.53 -17.26 -1.74
C ARG A 270 -1.77 -18.07 -1.37
N ALA A 271 -2.73 -17.48 -0.68
CA ALA A 271 -3.98 -18.13 -0.29
C ALA A 271 -4.89 -18.49 -1.48
N ASN A 272 -4.63 -17.89 -2.68
CA ASN A 272 -5.47 -18.05 -3.88
C ASN A 272 -4.78 -18.77 -5.04
N ARG A 273 -3.44 -18.88 -5.06
CA ARG A 273 -2.67 -19.42 -6.22
C ARG A 273 -3.07 -20.84 -6.63
N GLY A 274 -3.56 -21.66 -5.70
CA GLY A 274 -3.99 -23.05 -5.97
C GLY A 274 -5.45 -23.19 -6.43
N SER A 275 -6.28 -22.14 -6.36
CA SER A 275 -7.71 -22.24 -6.67
C SER A 275 -8.05 -22.01 -8.15
N ARG A 276 -7.14 -21.46 -8.96
CA ARG A 276 -7.30 -21.21 -10.41
C ARG A 276 -6.79 -22.32 -11.31
N ALA A 277 -6.20 -23.35 -10.76
CA ALA A 277 -5.72 -24.54 -11.52
C ALA A 277 -6.81 -25.61 -11.75
N ARG A 278 -8.09 -25.27 -11.52
CA ARG A 278 -9.23 -26.17 -11.78
C ARG A 278 -10.21 -25.56 -12.74
#